data_b8461ae35b4afea8d45108ec67103296
#
_entry.id   b8461ae35b4afea8d45108ec67103296
#
_cell.length_a   1.000
_cell.length_b   1.000
_cell.length_c   1.000
_cell.angle_alpha   90.00
_cell.angle_beta   90.00
_cell.angle_gamma   90.00
#
_symmetry.space_group_name_H-M   'P 1'
#
loop_
_entity.id
_entity.type
_entity.pdbx_description
1 polymer ?
#
loop_
_entity_poly.entity_id
_entity_poly.type
_entity_poly.pdbx_seq_one_letter_code
_entity_poly.pdbx_strand_id
1 'polypeptide(L)'
;MSHSPLFTSPPKSLCILRLSAVGDVCHALAVVQHIQRHWPQTKLTWIVGKTEMGLLSGIEGVELVPYDKKSGWKGVWNLWMFLKNNQFDALLNMQTAFRASIISLGIQAKYKIGFGKKRSREGQWLFVNRRVQDPETPHVLDGFMAFADYLGVPPAEMLSWQLAISDADREYAKQFIDPTRKNLIISPCSSKAEKDWLVERYAEVANIAHQHNVNVIFCSSPAKRELEMVKKITALCDFQPVDASGKTSLKQLAALIHQANLVISPDSGPAHIATTQGTPVIGLYAYHNPLRTAPYHNLDNVVSVYEENVQKEQGKPSSELPWVTKLKGKNLMAEIQVEQVVAQMRALNLF
;
A
#
# COMPACT_ATOMS: atom_id res chain seq x y z
N MET A 1 -29.75 -3.95 1.49
CA MET A 1 -30.24 -4.09 2.88
C MET A 1 -29.21 -3.42 3.76
N SER A 2 -29.52 -2.29 4.41
CA SER A 2 -28.63 -1.63 5.35
C SER A 2 -28.44 -2.53 6.55
N HIS A 3 -27.24 -3.05 6.76
CA HIS A 3 -26.91 -3.73 8.01
C HIS A 3 -26.98 -2.72 9.14
N SER A 4 -27.67 -3.08 10.23
CA SER A 4 -27.56 -2.30 11.46
C SER A 4 -26.09 -2.28 11.90
N PRO A 5 -25.56 -1.13 12.31
CA PRO A 5 -24.17 -1.02 12.76
C PRO A 5 -23.91 -1.95 13.95
N LEU A 6 -22.70 -2.49 14.06
CA LEU A 6 -22.33 -3.36 15.17
C LEU A 6 -22.36 -2.64 16.52
N PHE A 7 -21.94 -1.37 16.50
CA PHE A 7 -21.95 -0.50 17.67
C PHE A 7 -22.77 0.76 17.40
N THR A 8 -23.63 1.11 18.33
CA THR A 8 -24.41 2.37 18.33
C THR A 8 -23.72 3.49 19.09
N SER A 9 -22.63 3.16 19.81
CA SER A 9 -21.76 4.09 20.53
C SER A 9 -20.32 3.58 20.43
N PRO A 10 -19.32 4.47 20.62
CA PRO A 10 -17.91 4.08 20.51
C PRO A 10 -17.55 2.88 21.42
N PRO A 11 -16.96 1.80 20.89
CA PRO A 11 -16.45 0.71 21.72
C PRO A 11 -15.26 1.19 22.57
N LYS A 12 -15.00 0.50 23.69
CA LYS A 12 -13.87 0.85 24.58
C LYS A 12 -12.53 0.54 23.93
N SER A 13 -12.45 -0.58 23.20
CA SER A 13 -11.19 -1.06 22.64
C SER A 13 -11.37 -1.87 21.36
N LEU A 14 -10.50 -1.64 20.38
CA LEU A 14 -10.43 -2.37 19.13
C LEU A 14 -9.01 -2.91 18.91
N CYS A 15 -8.90 -4.14 18.43
CA CYS A 15 -7.65 -4.72 17.97
C CYS A 15 -7.66 -4.80 16.44
N ILE A 16 -6.62 -4.31 15.80
CA ILE A 16 -6.41 -4.41 14.36
C ILE A 16 -5.34 -5.47 14.09
N LEU A 17 -5.62 -6.43 13.22
CA LEU A 17 -4.65 -7.43 12.78
C LEU A 17 -4.37 -7.24 11.30
N ARG A 18 -3.28 -6.52 10.98
CA ARG A 18 -2.72 -6.38 9.64
C ARG A 18 -1.21 -6.36 9.71
N LEU A 19 -0.57 -7.46 9.32
CA LEU A 19 0.87 -7.67 9.46
C LEU A 19 1.66 -7.09 8.29
N SER A 20 1.12 -7.10 7.07
CA SER A 20 1.78 -6.76 5.79
C SER A 20 0.80 -6.86 4.61
N ALA A 21 1.15 -6.46 3.34
CA ALA A 21 2.40 -5.82 2.97
C ALA A 21 2.33 -4.30 3.18
N VAL A 22 3.41 -3.58 2.83
CA VAL A 22 3.49 -2.11 3.00
C VAL A 22 2.27 -1.39 2.44
N GLY A 23 1.85 -1.67 1.20
CA GLY A 23 0.67 -1.06 0.60
C GLY A 23 -0.62 -1.31 1.38
N ASP A 24 -0.83 -2.56 1.81
CA ASP A 24 -2.01 -2.91 2.61
C ASP A 24 -1.99 -2.27 4.01
N VAL A 25 -0.80 -2.06 4.58
CA VAL A 25 -0.64 -1.32 5.85
C VAL A 25 -1.00 0.15 5.65
N CYS A 26 -0.63 0.75 4.50
CA CYS A 26 -1.09 2.10 4.15
C CYS A 26 -2.63 2.16 4.02
N HIS A 27 -3.27 1.14 3.47
CA HIS A 27 -4.74 1.08 3.40
C HIS A 27 -5.38 0.86 4.78
N ALA A 28 -4.82 -0.03 5.61
CA ALA A 28 -5.31 -0.23 6.97
C ALA A 28 -5.17 1.04 7.83
N LEU A 29 -4.14 1.85 7.59
CA LEU A 29 -3.96 3.15 8.24
C LEU A 29 -5.14 4.11 7.97
N ALA A 30 -5.69 4.10 6.75
CA ALA A 30 -6.86 4.90 6.42
C ALA A 30 -8.05 4.55 7.33
N VAL A 31 -8.31 3.25 7.52
CA VAL A 31 -9.38 2.76 8.41
C VAL A 31 -9.11 3.17 9.85
N VAL A 32 -7.89 2.96 10.33
CA VAL A 32 -7.49 3.28 11.72
C VAL A 32 -7.70 4.76 12.00
N GLN A 33 -7.19 5.64 11.14
CA GLN A 33 -7.34 7.09 11.30
C GLN A 33 -8.79 7.56 11.12
N HIS A 34 -9.57 6.88 10.26
CA HIS A 34 -10.98 7.17 10.12
C HIS A 34 -11.75 6.83 11.41
N ILE A 35 -11.48 5.68 12.02
CA ILE A 35 -12.03 5.29 13.33
C ILE A 35 -11.62 6.28 14.41
N GLN A 36 -10.34 6.68 14.47
CA GLN A 36 -9.84 7.63 15.48
C GLN A 36 -10.55 8.98 15.42
N ARG A 37 -10.78 9.51 14.20
CA ARG A 37 -11.49 10.80 14.03
C ARG A 37 -12.91 10.77 14.58
N HIS A 38 -13.60 9.65 14.43
CA HIS A 38 -15.00 9.50 14.85
C HIS A 38 -15.12 9.02 16.32
N TRP A 39 -14.17 8.19 16.77
CA TRP A 39 -14.16 7.60 18.09
C TRP A 39 -12.83 7.84 18.82
N PRO A 40 -12.51 9.10 19.16
CA PRO A 40 -11.21 9.48 19.73
C PRO A 40 -10.93 8.84 21.10
N GLN A 41 -11.95 8.35 21.80
CA GLN A 41 -11.82 7.70 23.11
C GLN A 41 -11.59 6.18 23.00
N THR A 42 -11.77 5.58 21.82
CA THR A 42 -11.57 4.15 21.59
C THR A 42 -10.08 3.81 21.62
N LYS A 43 -9.67 2.90 22.49
CA LYS A 43 -8.30 2.40 22.52
C LYS A 43 -8.04 1.50 21.32
N LEU A 44 -7.02 1.83 20.53
CA LEU A 44 -6.65 1.06 19.35
C LEU A 44 -5.31 0.35 19.59
N THR A 45 -5.32 -0.97 19.40
CA THR A 45 -4.10 -1.79 19.41
C THR A 45 -3.95 -2.40 18.02
N TRP A 46 -2.80 -2.21 17.36
CA TRP A 46 -2.54 -2.71 16.02
C TRP A 46 -1.39 -3.71 16.02
N ILE A 47 -1.69 -4.98 15.73
CA ILE A 47 -0.71 -6.03 15.53
C ILE A 47 -0.19 -5.94 14.10
N VAL A 48 1.08 -5.57 13.96
CA VAL A 48 1.73 -5.25 12.68
C VAL A 48 3.05 -6.00 12.52
N GLY A 49 3.49 -6.27 11.29
CA GLY A 49 4.79 -6.86 11.02
C GLY A 49 5.93 -5.96 11.49
N LYS A 50 7.00 -6.57 12.00
CA LYS A 50 8.17 -5.83 12.53
C LYS A 50 8.76 -4.84 11.52
N THR A 51 8.78 -5.20 10.24
CA THR A 51 9.25 -4.31 9.16
C THR A 51 8.29 -3.15 8.93
N GLU A 52 7.00 -3.44 8.86
CA GLU A 52 5.96 -2.47 8.59
C GLU A 52 5.70 -1.54 9.80
N MET A 53 6.03 -1.98 11.02
CA MET A 53 5.96 -1.14 12.21
C MET A 53 6.82 0.11 12.09
N GLY A 54 8.02 0.01 11.49
CA GLY A 54 8.88 1.16 11.25
C GLY A 54 8.20 2.26 10.42
N LEU A 55 7.32 1.88 9.47
CA LEU A 55 6.53 2.84 8.69
C LEU A 55 5.46 3.55 9.53
N LEU A 56 4.86 2.85 10.48
CA LEU A 56 3.79 3.38 11.33
C LEU A 56 4.30 4.12 12.59
N SER A 57 5.63 4.11 12.85
CA SER A 57 6.18 4.80 14.02
C SER A 57 5.74 6.27 14.05
N GLY A 58 5.41 6.79 15.23
CA GLY A 58 4.88 8.14 15.38
C GLY A 58 3.38 8.30 15.10
N ILE A 59 2.65 7.22 14.79
CA ILE A 59 1.18 7.29 14.79
C ILE A 59 0.69 7.51 16.23
N GLU A 60 -0.06 8.58 16.44
CA GLU A 60 -0.61 8.90 17.76
C GLU A 60 -1.87 8.09 18.06
N GLY A 61 -2.11 7.79 19.33
CA GLY A 61 -3.35 7.15 19.81
C GLY A 61 -3.51 5.67 19.39
N VAL A 62 -2.45 5.02 18.85
CA VAL A 62 -2.45 3.59 18.49
C VAL A 62 -1.30 2.87 19.16
N GLU A 63 -1.60 1.84 19.93
CA GLU A 63 -0.60 0.92 20.46
C GLU A 63 -0.15 -0.05 19.36
N LEU A 64 1.10 0.04 18.91
CA LEU A 64 1.67 -0.85 17.91
C LEU A 64 2.28 -2.08 18.59
N VAL A 65 1.81 -3.28 18.21
CA VAL A 65 2.33 -4.56 18.71
C VAL A 65 3.08 -5.26 17.57
N PRO A 66 4.41 -5.36 17.64
CA PRO A 66 5.20 -5.96 16.56
C PRO A 66 5.06 -7.48 16.52
N TYR A 67 4.92 -8.02 15.31
CA TYR A 67 5.01 -9.45 15.06
C TYR A 67 6.15 -9.75 14.08
N ASP A 68 7.09 -10.60 14.50
CA ASP A 68 8.16 -11.06 13.62
C ASP A 68 7.70 -12.33 12.87
N LYS A 69 7.51 -12.22 11.56
CA LYS A 69 7.09 -13.32 10.69
C LYS A 69 8.10 -14.47 10.65
N LYS A 70 9.37 -14.23 11.02
CA LYS A 70 10.44 -15.25 11.05
C LYS A 70 10.44 -16.06 12.34
N SER A 71 9.73 -15.62 13.38
CA SER A 71 9.73 -16.26 14.70
C SER A 71 8.91 -17.56 14.79
N GLY A 72 8.22 -17.95 13.71
CA GLY A 72 7.43 -19.19 13.66
C GLY A 72 6.38 -19.29 14.77
N TRP A 73 6.14 -20.50 15.28
CA TRP A 73 5.17 -20.75 16.35
C TRP A 73 5.53 -20.08 17.68
N LYS A 74 6.81 -19.95 17.98
CA LYS A 74 7.27 -19.25 19.18
C LYS A 74 6.81 -17.79 19.18
N GLY A 75 6.84 -17.12 18.02
CA GLY A 75 6.34 -15.76 17.88
C GLY A 75 4.84 -15.66 18.08
N VAL A 76 4.06 -16.62 17.58
CA VAL A 76 2.60 -16.68 17.81
C VAL A 76 2.31 -16.83 19.29
N TRP A 77 2.97 -17.77 19.97
CA TRP A 77 2.81 -18.01 21.40
C TRP A 77 3.17 -16.78 22.23
N ASN A 78 4.33 -16.15 21.96
CA ASN A 78 4.76 -14.95 22.66
C ASN A 78 3.74 -13.81 22.50
N LEU A 79 3.19 -13.62 21.29
CA LEU A 79 2.14 -12.63 21.04
C LEU A 79 0.88 -12.94 21.85
N TRP A 80 0.43 -14.19 21.89
CA TRP A 80 -0.72 -14.61 22.69
C TRP A 80 -0.49 -14.35 24.18
N MET A 81 0.71 -14.69 24.68
CA MET A 81 1.07 -14.44 26.10
C MET A 81 1.14 -12.93 26.42
N PHE A 82 1.62 -12.13 25.49
CA PHE A 82 1.64 -10.68 25.63
C PHE A 82 0.21 -10.09 25.71
N LEU A 83 -0.70 -10.60 24.88
CA LEU A 83 -2.08 -10.13 24.82
C LEU A 83 -3.06 -10.87 25.75
N LYS A 84 -2.61 -11.81 26.56
CA LYS A 84 -3.49 -12.70 27.35
C LYS A 84 -4.46 -11.99 28.31
N ASN A 85 -4.08 -10.81 28.78
CA ASN A 85 -4.90 -10.00 29.70
C ASN A 85 -5.68 -8.89 28.99
N ASN A 86 -5.49 -8.73 27.67
CA ASN A 86 -6.22 -7.74 26.89
C ASN A 86 -7.54 -8.33 26.43
N GLN A 87 -8.64 -7.62 26.68
CA GLN A 87 -9.96 -7.95 26.17
C GLN A 87 -10.43 -6.82 25.26
N PHE A 88 -10.77 -7.18 24.01
CA PHE A 88 -11.20 -6.23 23.01
C PHE A 88 -12.70 -6.37 22.73
N ASP A 89 -13.37 -5.25 22.50
CA ASP A 89 -14.76 -5.27 22.05
C ASP A 89 -14.85 -5.89 20.64
N ALA A 90 -13.88 -5.57 19.78
CA ALA A 90 -13.74 -6.23 18.47
C ALA A 90 -12.28 -6.38 18.03
N LEU A 91 -12.04 -7.47 17.28
CA LEU A 91 -10.84 -7.70 16.47
C LEU A 91 -11.19 -7.50 14.99
N LEU A 92 -10.51 -6.58 14.33
CA LEU A 92 -10.58 -6.36 12.89
C LEU A 92 -9.48 -7.20 12.22
N ASN A 93 -9.82 -8.42 11.78
CA ASN A 93 -8.87 -9.29 11.07
C ASN A 93 -8.80 -8.90 9.59
N MET A 94 -8.00 -7.89 9.30
CA MET A 94 -7.81 -7.32 7.97
C MET A 94 -6.76 -8.08 7.13
N GLN A 95 -6.38 -9.29 7.53
CA GLN A 95 -5.41 -10.12 6.81
C GLN A 95 -5.96 -11.52 6.56
N THR A 96 -6.01 -11.91 5.30
CA THR A 96 -6.61 -13.20 4.89
C THR A 96 -5.65 -14.37 4.97
N ALA A 97 -4.34 -14.14 5.15
CA ALA A 97 -3.34 -15.21 5.24
C ALA A 97 -3.63 -16.13 6.44
N PHE A 98 -3.52 -17.44 6.24
CA PHE A 98 -3.79 -18.47 7.26
C PHE A 98 -3.05 -18.22 8.58
N ARG A 99 -1.80 -17.74 8.51
CA ARG A 99 -1.05 -17.35 9.72
C ARG A 99 -1.78 -16.30 10.55
N ALA A 100 -2.38 -15.30 9.92
CA ALA A 100 -3.13 -14.27 10.64
C ALA A 100 -4.40 -14.85 11.28
N SER A 101 -5.03 -15.80 10.62
CA SER A 101 -6.16 -16.53 11.17
C SER A 101 -5.77 -17.31 12.43
N ILE A 102 -4.61 -17.99 12.42
CA ILE A 102 -4.06 -18.66 13.62
C ILE A 102 -3.75 -17.63 14.73
N ILE A 103 -3.10 -16.52 14.40
CA ILE A 103 -2.81 -15.45 15.38
C ILE A 103 -4.11 -14.98 16.04
N SER A 104 -5.18 -14.83 15.27
CA SER A 104 -6.49 -14.35 15.77
C SER A 104 -7.14 -15.26 16.80
N LEU A 105 -6.75 -16.54 16.89
CA LEU A 105 -7.31 -17.49 17.87
C LEU A 105 -7.01 -17.07 19.31
N GLY A 106 -5.78 -16.65 19.59
CA GLY A 106 -5.36 -16.26 20.94
C GLY A 106 -5.67 -14.81 21.30
N ILE A 107 -6.30 -14.05 20.42
CA ILE A 107 -6.75 -12.67 20.74
C ILE A 107 -8.14 -12.74 21.32
N GLN A 108 -8.31 -12.27 22.56
CA GLN A 108 -9.60 -12.23 23.24
C GLN A 108 -10.40 -11.03 22.74
N ALA A 109 -11.43 -11.28 21.94
CA ALA A 109 -12.33 -10.26 21.42
C ALA A 109 -13.78 -10.79 21.38
N LYS A 110 -14.74 -9.96 21.77
CA LYS A 110 -16.17 -10.28 21.70
C LYS A 110 -16.61 -10.55 20.28
N TYR A 111 -16.17 -9.69 19.37
CA TYR A 111 -16.41 -9.83 17.93
C TYR A 111 -15.10 -10.00 17.19
N LYS A 112 -14.96 -11.08 16.44
CA LYS A 112 -13.85 -11.30 15.51
C LYS A 112 -14.39 -11.10 14.10
N ILE A 113 -14.01 -10.00 13.48
CA ILE A 113 -14.56 -9.53 12.22
C ILE A 113 -13.57 -9.84 11.11
N GLY A 114 -14.02 -10.46 10.01
CA GLY A 114 -13.22 -10.73 8.82
C GLY A 114 -13.87 -10.21 7.55
N PHE A 115 -13.20 -10.42 6.44
CA PHE A 115 -13.70 -10.02 5.12
C PHE A 115 -14.97 -10.76 4.72
N GLY A 116 -15.73 -10.15 3.82
CA GLY A 116 -16.89 -10.74 3.18
C GLY A 116 -16.52 -11.95 2.29
N LYS A 117 -17.53 -12.58 1.71
CA LYS A 117 -17.38 -13.82 0.94
C LYS A 117 -16.47 -13.67 -0.28
N LYS A 118 -16.55 -12.54 -0.98
CA LYS A 118 -15.76 -12.30 -2.21
C LYS A 118 -14.27 -12.05 -1.92
N ARG A 119 -13.94 -11.49 -0.75
CA ARG A 119 -12.58 -11.06 -0.38
C ARG A 119 -11.89 -11.97 0.63
N SER A 120 -12.63 -12.79 1.38
CA SER A 120 -12.06 -13.79 2.31
C SER A 120 -11.23 -14.83 1.56
N ARG A 121 -10.07 -15.20 2.08
CA ARG A 121 -9.16 -16.21 1.53
C ARG A 121 -8.63 -17.12 2.65
N GLU A 122 -8.00 -18.22 2.25
CA GLU A 122 -7.30 -19.17 3.13
C GLU A 122 -8.11 -19.59 4.36
N GLY A 123 -9.43 -19.73 4.20
CA GLY A 123 -10.31 -20.18 5.27
C GLY A 123 -10.53 -19.18 6.41
N GLN A 124 -10.22 -17.88 6.23
CA GLN A 124 -10.40 -16.86 7.27
C GLN A 124 -11.80 -16.92 7.92
N TRP A 125 -12.82 -17.25 7.14
CA TRP A 125 -14.22 -17.34 7.61
C TRP A 125 -14.43 -18.36 8.75
N LEU A 126 -13.53 -19.34 8.92
CA LEU A 126 -13.56 -20.31 10.03
C LEU A 126 -13.08 -19.69 11.37
N PHE A 127 -12.36 -18.59 11.33
CA PHE A 127 -11.69 -17.98 12.47
C PHE A 127 -12.35 -16.67 12.94
N VAL A 128 -13.44 -16.30 12.33
CA VAL A 128 -14.19 -15.08 12.64
C VAL A 128 -15.64 -15.39 12.95
N ASN A 129 -16.28 -14.60 13.82
CA ASN A 129 -17.69 -14.76 14.16
C ASN A 129 -18.59 -13.68 13.51
N ARG A 130 -17.98 -12.74 12.79
CA ARG A 130 -18.64 -11.69 12.02
C ARG A 130 -17.90 -11.47 10.71
N ARG A 131 -18.60 -11.03 9.67
CA ARG A 131 -17.99 -10.68 8.38
C ARG A 131 -18.57 -9.38 7.88
N VAL A 132 -17.71 -8.53 7.32
CA VAL A 132 -18.15 -7.31 6.64
C VAL A 132 -18.90 -7.65 5.35
N GLN A 133 -19.72 -6.75 4.88
CA GLN A 133 -20.30 -6.84 3.55
C GLN A 133 -19.22 -6.47 2.52
N ASP A 134 -19.15 -7.22 1.43
CA ASP A 134 -18.25 -6.88 0.33
C ASP A 134 -18.77 -5.61 -0.36
N PRO A 135 -17.95 -4.55 -0.51
CA PRO A 135 -18.34 -3.36 -1.26
C PRO A 135 -18.51 -3.70 -2.75
N GLU A 136 -19.29 -2.89 -3.46
CA GLU A 136 -19.49 -3.01 -4.91
C GLU A 136 -18.24 -2.66 -5.69
N THR A 137 -17.51 -1.64 -5.23
CA THR A 137 -16.26 -1.19 -5.81
C THR A 137 -15.17 -2.25 -5.67
N PRO A 138 -14.33 -2.45 -6.70
CA PRO A 138 -13.30 -3.49 -6.68
C PRO A 138 -12.10 -3.13 -5.81
N HIS A 139 -11.89 -1.86 -5.45
CA HIS A 139 -10.65 -1.43 -4.81
C HIS A 139 -10.41 -2.09 -3.44
N VAL A 140 -9.14 -2.43 -3.16
CA VAL A 140 -8.73 -3.09 -1.90
C VAL A 140 -9.07 -2.22 -0.70
N LEU A 141 -8.82 -0.90 -0.77
CA LEU A 141 -9.10 0.02 0.32
C LEU A 141 -10.57 0.05 0.72
N ASP A 142 -11.50 -0.01 -0.26
CA ASP A 142 -12.93 -0.03 0.04
C ASP A 142 -13.32 -1.28 0.83
N GLY A 143 -12.63 -2.40 0.56
CA GLY A 143 -12.76 -3.61 1.37
C GLY A 143 -12.25 -3.46 2.80
N PHE A 144 -11.25 -2.63 3.02
CA PHE A 144 -10.81 -2.27 4.36
C PHE A 144 -11.77 -1.29 5.02
N MET A 145 -12.26 -0.27 4.30
CA MET A 145 -13.24 0.69 4.82
C MET A 145 -14.55 0.02 5.26
N ALA A 146 -14.95 -1.07 4.60
CA ALA A 146 -16.11 -1.86 5.02
C ALA A 146 -16.04 -2.34 6.49
N PHE A 147 -14.85 -2.43 7.08
CA PHE A 147 -14.72 -2.72 8.52
C PHE A 147 -15.19 -1.54 9.37
N ALA A 148 -14.84 -0.30 9.01
CA ALA A 148 -15.30 0.89 9.72
C ALA A 148 -16.83 1.06 9.58
N ASP A 149 -17.35 0.88 8.36
CA ASP A 149 -18.79 0.93 8.09
C ASP A 149 -19.55 -0.13 8.92
N TYR A 150 -19.03 -1.37 8.98
CA TYR A 150 -19.63 -2.44 9.75
C TYR A 150 -19.62 -2.17 11.27
N LEU A 151 -18.59 -1.51 11.77
CA LEU A 151 -18.55 -1.06 13.17
C LEU A 151 -19.60 0.00 13.47
N GLY A 152 -20.01 0.79 12.50
CA GLY A 152 -20.94 1.91 12.64
C GLY A 152 -20.25 3.28 12.60
N VAL A 153 -19.02 3.35 12.09
CA VAL A 153 -18.36 4.62 11.80
C VAL A 153 -18.98 5.20 10.53
N PRO A 154 -19.46 6.45 10.54
CA PRO A 154 -20.05 7.07 9.33
C PRO A 154 -19.06 7.10 8.17
N PRO A 155 -19.52 6.97 6.92
CA PRO A 155 -18.65 7.10 5.75
C PRO A 155 -18.02 8.50 5.67
N ALA A 156 -16.80 8.58 5.15
CA ALA A 156 -16.15 9.85 4.88
C ALA A 156 -16.62 10.42 3.54
N GLU A 157 -16.90 11.73 3.46
CA GLU A 157 -17.16 12.41 2.19
C GLU A 157 -15.92 12.34 1.29
N MET A 158 -14.75 12.60 1.87
CA MET A 158 -13.45 12.40 1.24
C MET A 158 -12.52 11.70 2.22
N LEU A 159 -12.05 10.53 1.81
CA LEU A 159 -11.14 9.73 2.63
C LEU A 159 -9.73 10.35 2.57
N SER A 160 -9.19 10.72 3.72
CA SER A 160 -7.81 11.20 3.88
C SER A 160 -7.11 10.47 5.01
N TRP A 161 -5.85 10.15 4.79
CA TRP A 161 -4.98 9.54 5.81
C TRP A 161 -3.52 9.85 5.51
N GLN A 162 -2.69 9.89 6.53
CA GLN A 162 -1.31 10.29 6.38
C GLN A 162 -0.40 9.51 7.33
N LEU A 163 0.76 9.10 6.82
CA LEU A 163 1.86 8.61 7.66
C LEU A 163 2.52 9.79 8.38
N ALA A 164 2.74 9.66 9.66
CA ALA A 164 3.52 10.63 10.41
C ALA A 164 4.98 10.63 9.94
N ILE A 165 5.57 11.78 9.73
CA ILE A 165 6.98 11.96 9.34
C ILE A 165 7.64 12.84 10.40
N SER A 166 8.75 12.38 10.97
CA SER A 166 9.54 13.17 11.92
C SER A 166 10.38 14.23 11.21
N ASP A 167 10.78 15.27 11.94
CA ASP A 167 11.70 16.30 11.40
C ASP A 167 13.05 15.69 11.03
N ALA A 168 13.52 14.70 11.76
CA ALA A 168 14.75 13.97 11.43
C ALA A 168 14.65 13.24 10.08
N ASP A 169 13.50 12.60 9.80
CA ASP A 169 13.28 11.95 8.50
C ASP A 169 13.16 12.97 7.36
N ARG A 170 12.49 14.11 7.62
CA ARG A 170 12.41 15.22 6.65
C ARG A 170 13.79 15.77 6.32
N GLU A 171 14.62 15.99 7.34
CA GLU A 171 15.98 16.52 7.17
C GLU A 171 16.86 15.52 6.40
N TYR A 172 16.77 14.24 6.74
CA TYR A 172 17.48 13.18 6.01
C TYR A 172 17.09 13.14 4.52
N ALA A 173 15.83 13.33 4.20
CA ALA A 173 15.34 13.29 2.81
C ALA A 173 15.88 14.46 1.96
N LYS A 174 16.16 15.62 2.56
CA LYS A 174 16.67 16.81 1.84
C LYS A 174 17.96 16.56 1.06
N GLN A 175 18.82 15.63 1.48
CA GLN A 175 20.06 15.31 0.77
C GLN A 175 19.84 14.79 -0.67
N PHE A 176 18.63 14.33 -0.99
CA PHE A 176 18.27 13.80 -2.31
C PHE A 176 17.45 14.81 -3.13
N ILE A 177 16.88 15.82 -2.48
CA ILE A 177 15.97 16.80 -3.08
C ILE A 177 16.75 18.00 -3.58
N ASP A 178 16.44 18.43 -4.79
CA ASP A 178 16.89 19.73 -5.30
C ASP A 178 15.76 20.77 -5.09
N PRO A 179 15.95 21.77 -4.23
CA PRO A 179 14.90 22.75 -3.92
C PRO A 179 14.63 23.73 -5.09
N THR A 180 15.48 23.76 -6.10
CA THR A 180 15.38 24.69 -7.25
C THR A 180 14.71 24.04 -8.47
N ARG A 181 14.52 22.72 -8.46
CA ARG A 181 13.93 21.94 -9.55
C ARG A 181 12.75 21.11 -9.06
N LYS A 182 11.89 20.69 -9.99
CA LYS A 182 10.93 19.62 -9.66
C LYS A 182 11.65 18.31 -9.45
N ASN A 183 11.18 17.54 -8.49
CA ASN A 183 11.79 16.29 -8.05
C ASN A 183 10.91 15.12 -8.48
N LEU A 184 11.44 14.22 -9.29
CA LEU A 184 10.81 12.99 -9.74
C LEU A 184 11.44 11.80 -9.03
N ILE A 185 10.65 11.00 -8.32
CA ILE A 185 11.09 9.72 -7.80
C ILE A 185 10.67 8.61 -8.76
N ILE A 186 11.63 7.78 -9.16
CA ILE A 186 11.38 6.53 -9.88
C ILE A 186 11.72 5.37 -8.94
N SER A 187 10.68 4.61 -8.54
CA SER A 187 10.82 3.36 -7.80
C SER A 187 10.55 2.19 -8.74
N PRO A 188 11.56 1.66 -9.44
CA PRO A 188 11.34 0.79 -10.61
C PRO A 188 10.94 -0.64 -10.25
N CYS A 189 11.05 -1.03 -8.98
CA CYS A 189 10.94 -2.40 -8.55
C CYS A 189 9.69 -2.70 -7.73
N SER A 190 9.19 -3.92 -7.89
CA SER A 190 8.18 -4.50 -7.01
C SER A 190 8.69 -5.79 -6.37
N SER A 191 7.93 -6.37 -5.44
CA SER A 191 8.26 -7.67 -4.84
C SER A 191 8.32 -8.82 -5.85
N LYS A 192 7.74 -8.65 -7.04
CA LYS A 192 7.69 -9.64 -8.13
C LYS A 192 8.26 -9.03 -9.40
N ALA A 193 9.39 -9.54 -9.87
CA ALA A 193 10.11 -9.02 -11.03
C ALA A 193 9.25 -8.91 -12.30
N GLU A 194 8.23 -9.76 -12.45
CA GLU A 194 7.31 -9.72 -13.60
C GLU A 194 6.52 -8.39 -13.69
N LYS A 195 6.39 -7.65 -12.59
CA LYS A 195 5.71 -6.36 -12.54
C LYS A 195 6.64 -5.17 -12.77
N ASP A 196 7.94 -5.40 -12.80
CA ASP A 196 8.91 -4.35 -13.07
C ASP A 196 8.87 -3.99 -14.56
N TRP A 197 8.91 -2.70 -14.87
CA TRP A 197 8.97 -2.25 -16.26
C TRP A 197 10.39 -2.42 -16.83
N LEU A 198 10.58 -2.16 -18.12
CA LEU A 198 11.85 -2.37 -18.80
C LEU A 198 12.90 -1.34 -18.37
N VAL A 199 14.13 -1.82 -18.20
CA VAL A 199 15.30 -1.01 -17.81
C VAL A 199 15.50 0.16 -18.76
N GLU A 200 15.43 -0.12 -20.07
CA GLU A 200 15.64 0.85 -21.15
C GLU A 200 14.59 1.96 -21.10
N ARG A 201 13.33 1.61 -20.83
CA ARG A 201 12.22 2.57 -20.79
C ARG A 201 12.25 3.45 -19.55
N TYR A 202 12.66 2.91 -18.39
CA TYR A 202 12.90 3.75 -17.22
C TYR A 202 14.04 4.74 -17.47
N ALA A 203 15.13 4.33 -18.15
CA ALA A 203 16.22 5.22 -18.48
C ALA A 203 15.79 6.32 -19.46
N GLU A 204 14.98 5.96 -20.46
CA GLU A 204 14.45 6.92 -21.44
C GLU A 204 13.54 7.96 -20.79
N VAL A 205 12.62 7.55 -19.90
CA VAL A 205 11.78 8.46 -19.13
C VAL A 205 12.64 9.38 -18.23
N ALA A 206 13.68 8.83 -17.61
CA ALA A 206 14.60 9.59 -16.77
C ALA A 206 15.37 10.64 -17.59
N ASN A 207 15.87 10.28 -18.79
CA ASN A 207 16.57 11.19 -19.69
C ASN A 207 15.65 12.33 -20.17
N ILE A 208 14.41 12.02 -20.55
CA ILE A 208 13.40 13.03 -20.93
C ILE A 208 13.15 13.99 -19.75
N ALA A 209 12.94 13.48 -18.55
CA ALA A 209 12.73 14.32 -17.37
C ALA A 209 13.92 15.23 -17.09
N HIS A 210 15.14 14.70 -17.20
CA HIS A 210 16.38 15.48 -17.01
C HIS A 210 16.53 16.60 -18.04
N GLN A 211 16.22 16.34 -19.32
CA GLN A 211 16.21 17.33 -20.39
C GLN A 211 15.26 18.50 -20.13
N HIS A 212 14.20 18.24 -19.35
CA HIS A 212 13.24 19.25 -18.88
C HIS A 212 13.59 19.85 -17.51
N ASN A 213 14.88 19.78 -17.10
CA ASN A 213 15.39 20.32 -15.83
C ASN A 213 14.73 19.74 -14.58
N VAL A 214 14.30 18.46 -14.61
CA VAL A 214 13.77 17.74 -13.46
C VAL A 214 14.91 17.02 -12.72
N ASN A 215 14.95 17.08 -11.39
CA ASN A 215 15.84 16.24 -10.58
C ASN A 215 15.25 14.82 -10.50
N VAL A 216 15.97 13.85 -11.04
CA VAL A 216 15.53 12.44 -11.07
C VAL A 216 16.22 11.65 -9.98
N ILE A 217 15.41 11.01 -9.14
CA ILE A 217 15.83 10.26 -7.96
C ILE A 217 15.37 8.81 -8.12
N PHE A 218 16.32 7.87 -8.16
CA PHE A 218 15.98 6.45 -8.09
C PHE A 218 15.93 5.98 -6.64
N CYS A 219 14.92 5.17 -6.29
CA CYS A 219 14.83 4.53 -4.99
C CYS A 219 14.43 3.06 -5.11
N SER A 220 14.97 2.22 -4.23
CA SER A 220 14.63 0.81 -4.12
C SER A 220 14.91 0.30 -2.71
N SER A 221 14.44 -0.92 -2.41
CA SER A 221 14.88 -1.63 -1.19
C SER A 221 16.37 -2.04 -1.30
N PRO A 222 17.02 -2.43 -0.20
CA PRO A 222 18.42 -2.90 -0.23
C PRO A 222 18.56 -4.32 -0.80
N ALA A 223 17.53 -4.91 -1.38
CA ALA A 223 17.58 -6.23 -2.00
C ALA A 223 18.51 -6.20 -3.24
N LYS A 224 19.41 -7.17 -3.33
CA LYS A 224 20.41 -7.24 -4.42
C LYS A 224 19.79 -7.07 -5.81
N ARG A 225 18.67 -7.77 -6.08
CA ARG A 225 17.94 -7.68 -7.36
C ARG A 225 17.53 -6.23 -7.70
N GLU A 226 17.03 -5.51 -6.71
CA GLU A 226 16.52 -4.15 -6.90
C GLU A 226 17.67 -3.15 -7.09
N LEU A 227 18.75 -3.29 -6.32
CA LEU A 227 19.96 -2.49 -6.50
C LEU A 227 20.59 -2.71 -7.89
N GLU A 228 20.65 -3.97 -8.35
CA GLU A 228 21.13 -4.31 -9.70
C GLU A 228 20.23 -3.73 -10.80
N MET A 229 18.92 -3.71 -10.60
CA MET A 229 17.97 -3.10 -11.53
C MET A 229 18.25 -1.60 -11.67
N VAL A 230 18.34 -0.87 -10.55
CA VAL A 230 18.65 0.58 -10.54
C VAL A 230 20.00 0.85 -11.19
N LYS A 231 21.02 0.05 -10.88
CA LYS A 231 22.35 0.18 -11.50
C LYS A 231 22.29 0.04 -13.04
N LYS A 232 21.50 -0.91 -13.55
CA LYS A 232 21.32 -1.09 -15.01
C LYS A 232 20.62 0.11 -15.63
N ILE A 233 19.58 0.65 -14.98
CA ILE A 233 18.86 1.83 -15.46
C ILE A 233 19.80 3.03 -15.49
N THR A 234 20.53 3.30 -14.41
CA THR A 234 21.47 4.41 -14.30
C THR A 234 22.57 4.36 -15.34
N ALA A 235 23.04 3.15 -15.71
CA ALA A 235 24.04 2.97 -16.74
C ALA A 235 23.58 3.36 -18.16
N LEU A 236 22.26 3.44 -18.38
CA LEU A 236 21.64 3.87 -19.65
C LEU A 236 21.19 5.33 -19.63
N CYS A 237 21.34 6.03 -18.51
CA CYS A 237 21.03 7.45 -18.43
C CYS A 237 22.17 8.28 -19.02
N ASP A 238 21.81 9.36 -19.74
CA ASP A 238 22.77 10.33 -20.33
C ASP A 238 23.33 11.33 -19.29
N PHE A 239 22.92 11.18 -18.03
CA PHE A 239 23.31 12.02 -16.90
C PHE A 239 23.50 11.16 -15.64
N GLN A 240 23.97 11.75 -14.55
CA GLN A 240 24.07 11.04 -13.27
C GLN A 240 22.81 11.32 -12.42
N PRO A 241 21.88 10.38 -12.30
CA PRO A 241 20.71 10.51 -11.41
C PRO A 241 21.10 10.49 -9.94
N VAL A 242 20.24 11.04 -9.09
CA VAL A 242 20.37 10.89 -7.64
C VAL A 242 19.98 9.46 -7.26
N ASP A 243 20.86 8.76 -6.55
CA ASP A 243 20.63 7.38 -6.11
C ASP A 243 20.32 7.31 -4.61
N ALA A 244 19.06 7.06 -4.26
CA ALA A 244 18.58 6.80 -2.90
C ALA A 244 18.35 5.29 -2.63
N SER A 245 18.71 4.40 -3.56
CA SER A 245 18.45 2.97 -3.49
C SER A 245 19.17 2.31 -2.32
N GLY A 246 18.41 1.61 -1.47
CA GLY A 246 18.91 0.96 -0.27
C GLY A 246 19.40 1.89 0.83
N LYS A 247 19.27 3.20 0.66
CA LYS A 247 19.78 4.24 1.59
C LYS A 247 18.71 4.80 2.52
N THR A 248 17.46 4.43 2.33
CA THR A 248 16.33 4.95 3.12
C THR A 248 15.66 3.83 3.92
N SER A 249 15.27 4.12 5.16
CA SER A 249 14.22 3.36 5.83
C SER A 249 12.87 3.63 5.15
N LEU A 250 11.83 2.85 5.48
CA LEU A 250 10.47 3.11 4.96
C LEU A 250 9.96 4.49 5.36
N LYS A 251 10.35 4.99 6.53
CA LYS A 251 9.99 6.30 7.04
C LYS A 251 10.70 7.42 6.28
N GLN A 252 12.00 7.26 6.07
CA GLN A 252 12.80 8.19 5.27
C GLN A 252 12.34 8.21 3.81
N LEU A 253 11.93 7.05 3.26
CA LEU A 253 11.30 6.99 1.94
C LEU A 253 9.98 7.77 1.91
N ALA A 254 9.13 7.65 2.93
CA ALA A 254 7.90 8.44 3.03
C ALA A 254 8.21 9.95 3.10
N ALA A 255 9.24 10.35 3.83
CA ALA A 255 9.70 11.73 3.90
C ALA A 255 10.27 12.25 2.57
N LEU A 256 10.99 11.40 1.84
CA LEU A 256 11.49 11.71 0.50
C LEU A 256 10.34 11.87 -0.50
N ILE A 257 9.39 10.95 -0.49
CA ILE A 257 8.19 11.01 -1.32
C ILE A 257 7.37 12.27 -1.02
N HIS A 258 7.21 12.63 0.25
CA HIS A 258 6.49 13.85 0.65
C HIS A 258 7.09 15.15 0.05
N GLN A 259 8.40 15.17 -0.18
CA GLN A 259 9.12 16.33 -0.75
C GLN A 259 9.26 16.26 -2.28
N ALA A 260 8.80 15.18 -2.90
CA ALA A 260 8.82 15.03 -4.36
C ALA A 260 7.55 15.60 -5.01
N ASN A 261 7.67 15.94 -6.30
CA ASN A 261 6.56 16.43 -7.11
C ASN A 261 5.79 15.30 -7.78
N LEU A 262 6.45 14.17 -8.05
CA LEU A 262 5.86 13.02 -8.72
C LEU A 262 6.59 11.73 -8.37
N VAL A 263 5.85 10.62 -8.30
CA VAL A 263 6.40 9.27 -8.19
C VAL A 263 6.00 8.44 -9.42
N ILE A 264 6.94 7.70 -10.00
CA ILE A 264 6.65 6.64 -10.99
C ILE A 264 6.98 5.31 -10.36
N SER A 265 6.02 4.39 -10.35
CA SER A 265 6.19 3.07 -9.71
C SER A 265 5.27 2.02 -10.31
N PRO A 266 5.68 0.75 -10.43
CA PRO A 266 4.74 -0.34 -10.67
C PRO A 266 3.84 -0.54 -9.44
N ASP A 267 2.95 -1.55 -9.47
CA ASP A 267 2.14 -1.99 -8.34
C ASP A 267 3.05 -2.44 -7.16
N SER A 268 3.44 -1.49 -6.32
CA SER A 268 4.43 -1.68 -5.24
C SER A 268 4.19 -0.74 -4.03
N GLY A 269 4.91 -1.00 -2.93
CA GLY A 269 4.77 -0.23 -1.67
C GLY A 269 4.94 1.28 -1.82
N PRO A 270 5.96 1.79 -2.51
CA PRO A 270 6.18 3.22 -2.72
C PRO A 270 4.99 3.98 -3.32
N ALA A 271 4.25 3.37 -4.25
CA ALA A 271 3.04 3.96 -4.83
C ALA A 271 1.96 4.23 -3.76
N HIS A 272 1.78 3.30 -2.83
CA HIS A 272 0.81 3.46 -1.74
C HIS A 272 1.32 4.40 -0.64
N ILE A 273 2.62 4.44 -0.39
CA ILE A 273 3.23 5.45 0.50
C ILE A 273 2.98 6.85 -0.06
N ALA A 274 3.16 7.06 -1.37
CA ALA A 274 2.91 8.34 -2.02
C ALA A 274 1.45 8.80 -1.84
N THR A 275 0.48 7.89 -1.95
CA THR A 275 -0.93 8.20 -1.65
C THR A 275 -1.10 8.75 -0.24
N THR A 276 -0.40 8.18 0.77
CA THR A 276 -0.49 8.66 2.16
C THR A 276 0.17 10.02 2.36
N GLN A 277 1.00 10.46 1.43
CA GLN A 277 1.70 11.76 1.50
C GLN A 277 1.07 12.82 0.61
N GLY A 278 0.02 12.48 -0.14
CA GLY A 278 -0.60 13.37 -1.09
C GLY A 278 0.26 13.66 -2.33
N THR A 279 1.34 12.89 -2.53
CA THR A 279 2.22 13.04 -3.68
C THR A 279 1.62 12.32 -4.89
N PRO A 280 1.50 13.00 -6.05
CA PRO A 280 1.01 12.38 -7.28
C PRO A 280 1.82 11.13 -7.67
N VAL A 281 1.12 10.12 -8.22
CA VAL A 281 1.74 8.84 -8.63
C VAL A 281 1.30 8.47 -10.03
N ILE A 282 2.25 8.17 -10.91
CA ILE A 282 2.00 7.41 -12.13
C ILE A 282 2.24 5.93 -11.82
N GLY A 283 1.16 5.17 -11.73
CA GLY A 283 1.21 3.72 -11.52
C GLY A 283 1.31 2.96 -12.84
N LEU A 284 2.23 1.98 -12.94
CA LEU A 284 2.40 1.16 -14.14
C LEU A 284 1.78 -0.23 -13.93
N TYR A 285 0.76 -0.57 -14.73
CA TYR A 285 -0.06 -1.77 -14.51
C TYR A 285 -0.23 -2.62 -15.78
N ALA A 286 0.13 -3.91 -15.70
CA ALA A 286 -0.10 -4.87 -16.77
C ALA A 286 -0.70 -6.21 -16.28
N TYR A 287 -0.35 -6.66 -15.07
CA TYR A 287 -0.72 -7.99 -14.54
C TYR A 287 -1.91 -7.98 -13.60
N HIS A 288 -2.12 -6.90 -12.87
CA HIS A 288 -3.19 -6.75 -11.90
C HIS A 288 -4.15 -5.66 -12.34
N ASN A 289 -5.43 -5.83 -12.01
CA ASN A 289 -6.45 -4.83 -12.28
C ASN A 289 -6.14 -3.54 -11.49
N PRO A 290 -5.88 -2.40 -12.17
CA PRO A 290 -5.61 -1.14 -11.51
C PRO A 290 -6.80 -0.64 -10.67
N LEU A 291 -8.03 -0.88 -11.09
CA LEU A 291 -9.22 -0.54 -10.30
C LEU A 291 -9.24 -1.24 -8.94
N ARG A 292 -8.47 -2.32 -8.79
CA ARG A 292 -8.37 -3.08 -7.54
C ARG A 292 -7.20 -2.62 -6.66
N THR A 293 -6.04 -2.32 -7.23
CA THR A 293 -4.79 -2.15 -6.46
C THR A 293 -4.01 -0.88 -6.77
N ALA A 294 -4.48 0.01 -7.64
CA ALA A 294 -3.78 1.24 -7.92
C ALA A 294 -3.73 2.21 -6.71
N PRO A 295 -2.86 3.21 -6.72
CA PRO A 295 -2.83 4.24 -5.70
C PRO A 295 -4.17 4.97 -5.62
N TYR A 296 -4.88 4.88 -4.50
CA TYR A 296 -6.30 5.18 -4.35
C TYR A 296 -6.72 6.56 -4.90
N HIS A 297 -5.97 7.61 -4.59
CA HIS A 297 -6.25 8.97 -5.06
C HIS A 297 -5.65 9.29 -6.43
N ASN A 298 -5.05 8.30 -7.10
CA ASN A 298 -4.32 8.47 -8.36
C ASN A 298 -4.77 7.46 -9.44
N LEU A 299 -6.03 7.04 -9.39
CA LEU A 299 -6.57 6.08 -10.37
C LEU A 299 -6.50 6.63 -11.82
N ASP A 300 -6.74 7.94 -11.98
CA ASP A 300 -6.68 8.61 -13.28
C ASP A 300 -5.24 8.81 -13.80
N ASN A 301 -4.25 8.62 -12.94
CA ASN A 301 -2.83 8.76 -13.28
C ASN A 301 -2.18 7.43 -13.67
N VAL A 302 -2.95 6.36 -13.74
CA VAL A 302 -2.42 5.01 -14.05
C VAL A 302 -2.19 4.85 -15.54
N VAL A 303 -1.00 4.38 -15.91
CA VAL A 303 -0.72 3.86 -17.24
C VAL A 303 -0.87 2.35 -17.21
N SER A 304 -1.86 1.84 -17.90
CA SER A 304 -2.24 0.43 -17.82
C SER A 304 -2.50 -0.16 -19.19
N VAL A 305 -2.07 -1.40 -19.37
CA VAL A 305 -2.40 -2.28 -20.50
C VAL A 305 -3.14 -3.54 -20.01
N TYR A 306 -3.68 -3.47 -18.78
CA TYR A 306 -4.31 -4.63 -18.15
C TYR A 306 -5.59 -5.06 -18.87
N GLU A 307 -6.48 -4.12 -19.20
CA GLU A 307 -7.79 -4.45 -19.78
C GLU A 307 -7.66 -5.04 -21.17
N GLU A 308 -6.77 -4.49 -22.01
CA GLU A 308 -6.45 -5.03 -23.34
C GLU A 308 -5.90 -6.45 -23.24
N ASN A 309 -5.03 -6.69 -22.25
CA ASN A 309 -4.46 -8.01 -22.04
C ASN A 309 -5.44 -9.00 -21.39
N VAL A 310 -6.35 -8.53 -20.55
CA VAL A 310 -7.47 -9.34 -20.06
C VAL A 310 -8.33 -9.80 -21.22
N GLN A 311 -8.70 -8.90 -22.10
CA GLN A 311 -9.51 -9.24 -23.26
C GLN A 311 -8.80 -10.25 -24.19
N LYS A 312 -7.49 -10.10 -24.42
CA LYS A 312 -6.68 -11.05 -25.21
C LYS A 312 -6.58 -12.43 -24.53
N GLU A 313 -6.37 -12.48 -23.21
CA GLU A 313 -6.09 -13.72 -22.48
C GLU A 313 -7.38 -14.46 -22.07
N GLN A 314 -8.43 -13.73 -21.68
CA GLN A 314 -9.63 -14.29 -21.06
C GLN A 314 -10.88 -14.22 -21.98
N GLY A 315 -10.85 -13.41 -23.05
CA GLY A 315 -11.97 -13.20 -23.97
C GLY A 315 -13.17 -12.47 -23.35
N LYS A 316 -12.96 -11.84 -22.18
CA LYS A 316 -14.00 -11.15 -21.39
C LYS A 316 -13.42 -9.90 -20.72
N PRO A 317 -14.23 -8.88 -20.45
CA PRO A 317 -13.79 -7.72 -19.67
C PRO A 317 -13.49 -8.10 -18.22
N SER A 318 -12.62 -7.32 -17.57
CA SER A 318 -12.20 -7.59 -16.18
C SER A 318 -13.38 -7.54 -15.19
N SER A 319 -14.44 -6.80 -15.48
CA SER A 319 -15.66 -6.69 -14.68
C SER A 319 -16.41 -8.00 -14.53
N GLU A 320 -16.28 -8.92 -15.49
CA GLU A 320 -16.93 -10.24 -15.49
C GLU A 320 -16.05 -11.33 -14.86
N LEU A 321 -14.82 -11.01 -14.48
CA LEU A 321 -13.85 -11.96 -13.96
C LEU A 321 -13.84 -11.98 -12.43
N PRO A 322 -13.36 -13.08 -11.81
CA PRO A 322 -13.16 -13.11 -10.37
C PRO A 322 -12.29 -11.95 -9.87
N TRP A 323 -12.63 -11.37 -8.73
CA TRP A 323 -11.95 -10.20 -8.15
C TRP A 323 -10.42 -10.33 -8.05
N VAL A 324 -9.90 -11.54 -7.92
CA VAL A 324 -8.45 -11.82 -7.80
C VAL A 324 -7.76 -12.14 -9.11
N THR A 325 -8.45 -12.00 -10.26
CA THR A 325 -7.88 -12.36 -11.55
C THR A 325 -6.55 -11.65 -11.77
N LYS A 326 -5.55 -12.45 -12.12
CA LYS A 326 -4.21 -12.03 -12.48
C LYS A 326 -3.87 -12.65 -13.83
N LEU A 327 -3.31 -11.86 -14.71
CA LEU A 327 -2.85 -12.33 -16.02
C LEU A 327 -1.58 -13.19 -15.89
N LYS A 328 -1.43 -14.14 -16.80
CA LYS A 328 -0.31 -15.09 -16.84
C LYS A 328 0.62 -14.87 -18.05
N GLY A 329 0.24 -13.95 -18.95
CA GLY A 329 1.05 -13.58 -20.10
C GLY A 329 2.50 -13.24 -19.71
N LYS A 330 3.44 -13.44 -20.63
CA LYS A 330 4.85 -13.07 -20.42
C LYS A 330 5.11 -11.66 -20.92
N ASN A 331 5.96 -10.92 -20.21
CA ASN A 331 6.45 -9.60 -20.62
C ASN A 331 5.35 -8.55 -20.86
N LEU A 332 4.19 -8.65 -20.18
CA LEU A 332 3.07 -7.72 -20.38
C LEU A 332 3.46 -6.27 -20.07
N MET A 333 4.38 -6.03 -19.12
CA MET A 333 4.90 -4.69 -18.85
C MET A 333 5.58 -4.04 -20.07
N ALA A 334 6.08 -4.83 -21.02
CA ALA A 334 6.66 -4.32 -22.24
C ALA A 334 5.64 -3.68 -23.20
N GLU A 335 4.35 -3.86 -22.98
CA GLU A 335 3.32 -3.22 -23.79
C GLU A 335 3.06 -1.75 -23.37
N ILE A 336 3.44 -1.35 -22.15
CA ILE A 336 3.40 0.06 -21.71
C ILE A 336 4.47 0.84 -22.49
N GLN A 337 4.07 1.91 -23.21
CA GLN A 337 4.98 2.72 -24.00
C GLN A 337 5.48 3.95 -23.20
N VAL A 338 6.69 4.42 -23.54
CA VAL A 338 7.32 5.59 -22.92
C VAL A 338 6.46 6.85 -23.12
N GLU A 339 5.89 7.01 -24.32
CA GLU A 339 5.05 8.14 -24.69
C GLU A 339 3.81 8.27 -23.78
N GLN A 340 3.23 7.14 -23.34
CA GLN A 340 2.09 7.13 -22.42
C GLN A 340 2.51 7.67 -21.04
N VAL A 341 3.67 7.27 -20.54
CA VAL A 341 4.21 7.73 -19.25
C VAL A 341 4.56 9.22 -19.33
N VAL A 342 5.22 9.64 -20.42
CA VAL A 342 5.61 11.05 -20.65
C VAL A 342 4.37 11.94 -20.80
N ALA A 343 3.33 11.48 -21.50
CA ALA A 343 2.06 12.20 -21.59
C ALA A 343 1.45 12.44 -20.21
N GLN A 344 1.49 11.41 -19.33
CA GLN A 344 0.98 11.54 -17.97
C GLN A 344 1.86 12.46 -17.11
N MET A 345 3.19 12.45 -17.30
CA MET A 345 4.10 13.41 -16.62
C MET A 345 3.75 14.86 -16.96
N ARG A 346 3.42 15.14 -18.23
CA ARG A 346 2.96 16.48 -18.69
C ARG A 346 1.60 16.82 -18.12
N ALA A 347 0.64 15.89 -18.14
CA ALA A 347 -0.70 16.09 -17.60
C ALA A 347 -0.66 16.45 -16.10
N LEU A 348 0.32 15.92 -15.37
CA LEU A 348 0.59 16.22 -13.96
C LEU A 348 1.52 17.44 -13.77
N ASN A 349 1.77 18.22 -14.83
CA ASN A 349 2.60 19.42 -14.80
C ASN A 349 4.02 19.16 -14.23
N LEU A 350 4.63 18.02 -14.50
CA LEU A 350 6.03 17.83 -14.11
C LEU A 350 6.96 18.68 -14.98
N PHE A 351 6.62 18.88 -16.24
CA PHE A 351 7.29 19.79 -17.19
C PHE A 351 6.33 20.21 -18.31
#